data_3c6fd408df717acc4055c83a330dd34c
#
_entry.id   3c6fd408df717acc4055c83a330dd34c
#
_cell.length_a   1.000
_cell.length_b   1.000
_cell.length_c   1.000
_cell.angle_alpha   90.00
_cell.angle_beta   90.00
_cell.angle_gamma   90.00
#
_symmetry.space_group_name_H-M   'P 1'
#
loop_
_entity.id
_entity.type
_entity.pdbx_description
1 polymer ?
#
loop_
_entity_poly.entity_id
_entity_poly.type
_entity_poly.pdbx_seq_one_letter_code
_entity_poly.pdbx_strand_id
1 'polypeptide(L)'
;MGAMHGILPLPEGMELDHIVYAVPDLAAAARDFARATGVEPAPGGAHPGWGTRNLLVGLGGRAYLEIIGPDPEQEEPGRPRPFGIDGLPGPGAVTWAVRAADLDGAVRRARAAGYDPGEARPMRRQVPGGPLLEWRLTDPDAARPGAVPFLIDWGDSPHPADSGLPEVRPLAVTLHHPDPAAAEGPLAALGLPVRVHPGPAGVSVTVEAPGVRLPLRPPGAGD
;
A
#
# COMPACT_ATOMS: atom_id res chain seq x y z
N MET A 1 9.68 -18.76 3.99
CA MET A 1 9.56 -17.67 4.99
C MET A 1 10.13 -16.43 4.33
N GLY A 2 9.24 -15.50 3.94
CA GLY A 2 9.60 -14.42 3.02
C GLY A 2 10.47 -13.34 3.65
N ALA A 3 11.27 -12.65 2.83
CA ALA A 3 12.18 -11.58 3.18
C ALA A 3 11.56 -10.43 4.01
N MET A 4 10.24 -10.27 4.00
CA MET A 4 9.51 -9.21 4.70
C MET A 4 9.29 -9.47 6.20
N HIS A 5 9.31 -10.72 6.66
CA HIS A 5 9.02 -11.04 8.08
C HIS A 5 10.05 -10.46 9.07
N GLY A 6 11.29 -10.22 8.60
CA GLY A 6 12.34 -9.57 9.41
C GLY A 6 12.39 -8.05 9.30
N ILE A 7 11.67 -7.46 8.33
CA ILE A 7 11.70 -6.02 8.04
C ILE A 7 10.56 -5.29 8.76
N LEU A 8 9.37 -5.92 8.82
CA LEU A 8 8.20 -5.43 9.52
C LEU A 8 7.62 -6.58 10.36
N PRO A 9 7.87 -6.60 11.68
CA PRO A 9 7.37 -7.68 12.54
C PRO A 9 5.86 -7.56 12.69
N LEU A 10 5.13 -8.49 12.09
CA LEU A 10 3.68 -8.59 12.18
C LEU A 10 3.29 -9.85 12.96
N PRO A 11 2.16 -9.82 13.72
CA PRO A 11 1.69 -10.96 14.48
C PRO A 11 1.21 -12.09 13.56
N GLU A 12 1.07 -13.29 14.14
CA GLU A 12 0.52 -14.45 13.44
C GLU A 12 -0.87 -14.14 12.86
N GLY A 13 -1.12 -14.57 11.63
CA GLY A 13 -2.36 -14.31 10.90
C GLY A 13 -2.46 -12.92 10.26
N MET A 14 -1.39 -12.12 10.35
CA MET A 14 -1.26 -10.84 9.65
C MET A 14 0.03 -10.81 8.83
N GLU A 15 -0.06 -10.33 7.59
CA GLU A 15 1.07 -10.21 6.68
C GLU A 15 1.03 -8.87 5.95
N LEU A 16 2.21 -8.30 5.66
CA LEU A 16 2.26 -7.17 4.74
C LEU A 16 1.70 -7.61 3.39
N ASP A 17 0.69 -6.91 2.92
CA ASP A 17 0.11 -7.15 1.60
C ASP A 17 0.80 -6.25 0.57
N HIS A 18 0.71 -4.95 0.73
CA HIS A 18 1.39 -4.01 -0.15
C HIS A 18 1.68 -2.67 0.51
N ILE A 19 2.60 -1.93 -0.11
CA ILE A 19 2.86 -0.53 0.20
C ILE A 19 2.31 0.29 -0.95
N VAL A 20 1.52 1.33 -0.64
CA VAL A 20 0.91 2.23 -1.63
C VAL A 20 1.84 3.39 -1.89
N TYR A 21 2.37 3.47 -3.11
CA TYR A 21 3.14 4.58 -3.63
C TYR A 21 2.27 5.38 -4.59
N ALA A 22 1.65 6.42 -4.06
CA ALA A 22 0.73 7.27 -4.81
C ALA A 22 1.49 8.34 -5.61
N VAL A 23 1.07 8.56 -6.84
CA VAL A 23 1.78 9.44 -7.76
C VAL A 23 0.81 10.32 -8.57
N PRO A 24 1.15 11.58 -8.85
CA PRO A 24 0.32 12.45 -9.71
C PRO A 24 0.41 12.09 -11.20
N ASP A 25 1.51 11.47 -11.65
CA ASP A 25 1.74 11.02 -13.03
C ASP A 25 2.30 9.60 -13.01
N LEU A 26 1.43 8.63 -13.30
CA LEU A 26 1.78 7.21 -13.26
C LEU A 26 2.83 6.83 -14.32
N ALA A 27 2.74 7.42 -15.52
CA ALA A 27 3.68 7.11 -16.59
C ALA A 27 5.08 7.67 -16.30
N ALA A 28 5.17 8.87 -15.72
CA ALA A 28 6.44 9.43 -15.28
C ALA A 28 7.04 8.59 -14.14
N ALA A 29 6.25 8.25 -13.14
CA ALA A 29 6.70 7.44 -12.01
C ALA A 29 7.21 6.05 -12.44
N ALA A 30 6.54 5.41 -13.40
CA ALA A 30 6.99 4.13 -13.97
C ALA A 30 8.37 4.25 -14.62
N ARG A 31 8.54 5.28 -15.48
CA ARG A 31 9.83 5.53 -16.15
C ARG A 31 10.96 5.85 -15.16
N ASP A 32 10.65 6.63 -14.13
CA ASP A 32 11.65 7.01 -13.11
C ASP A 32 12.05 5.81 -12.27
N PHE A 33 11.08 4.98 -11.87
CA PHE A 33 11.34 3.74 -11.15
C PHE A 33 12.19 2.77 -11.98
N ALA A 34 11.80 2.53 -13.23
CA ALA A 34 12.55 1.66 -14.14
C ALA A 34 13.97 2.15 -14.39
N ARG A 35 14.15 3.47 -14.59
CA ARG A 35 15.47 4.08 -14.77
C ARG A 35 16.34 3.93 -13.53
N ALA A 36 15.76 4.11 -12.34
CA ALA A 36 16.49 4.03 -11.09
C ALA A 36 16.86 2.60 -10.71
N THR A 37 15.99 1.62 -10.98
CA THR A 37 16.15 0.25 -10.49
C THR A 37 16.54 -0.76 -11.57
N GLY A 38 16.33 -0.44 -12.84
CA GLY A 38 16.42 -1.41 -13.94
C GLY A 38 15.24 -2.39 -13.99
N VAL A 39 14.21 -2.19 -13.14
CA VAL A 39 13.04 -3.07 -13.03
C VAL A 39 11.82 -2.34 -13.57
N GLU A 40 11.18 -2.88 -14.61
CA GLU A 40 9.96 -2.35 -15.22
C GLU A 40 8.75 -2.79 -14.39
N PRO A 41 7.96 -1.85 -13.81
CA PRO A 41 6.74 -2.23 -13.09
C PRO A 41 5.70 -2.90 -13.99
N ALA A 42 5.09 -3.99 -13.53
CA ALA A 42 4.08 -4.71 -14.29
C ALA A 42 2.72 -4.02 -14.23
N PRO A 43 1.91 -4.03 -15.32
CA PRO A 43 0.55 -3.51 -15.29
C PRO A 43 -0.32 -4.26 -14.26
N GLY A 44 -0.91 -3.53 -13.33
CA GLY A 44 -1.87 -4.07 -12.37
C GLY A 44 -3.29 -4.03 -12.92
N GLY A 45 -3.76 -2.86 -13.31
CA GLY A 45 -5.09 -2.65 -13.92
C GLY A 45 -5.78 -1.38 -13.50
N ALA A 46 -6.95 -1.15 -14.07
CA ALA A 46 -7.82 -0.03 -13.75
C ALA A 46 -8.73 -0.35 -12.55
N HIS A 47 -9.03 0.66 -11.75
CA HIS A 47 -10.02 0.61 -10.67
C HIS A 47 -11.31 1.29 -11.14
N PRO A 48 -12.30 0.53 -11.63
CA PRO A 48 -13.49 1.10 -12.27
C PRO A 48 -14.24 2.06 -11.34
N GLY A 49 -14.52 3.27 -11.83
CA GLY A 49 -15.25 4.31 -11.09
C GLY A 49 -14.43 5.01 -10.00
N TRP A 50 -13.13 4.73 -9.87
CA TRP A 50 -12.22 5.42 -8.95
C TRP A 50 -11.28 6.40 -9.68
N GLY A 51 -11.25 6.37 -11.02
CA GLY A 51 -10.38 7.22 -11.83
C GLY A 51 -8.89 6.96 -11.63
N THR A 52 -8.54 5.75 -11.19
CA THR A 52 -7.16 5.33 -10.94
C THR A 52 -6.82 4.02 -11.63
N ARG A 53 -5.54 3.83 -11.88
CA ARG A 53 -4.92 2.55 -12.27
C ARG A 53 -3.61 2.37 -11.54
N ASN A 54 -3.10 1.15 -11.53
CA ASN A 54 -1.85 0.84 -10.85
C ASN A 54 -0.87 0.04 -11.68
N LEU A 55 0.39 0.09 -11.23
CA LEU A 55 1.49 -0.77 -11.65
C LEU A 55 2.04 -1.46 -10.40
N LEU A 56 2.58 -2.66 -10.56
CA LEU A 56 2.97 -3.52 -9.46
C LEU A 56 4.43 -3.95 -9.57
N VAL A 57 5.12 -4.00 -8.42
CA VAL A 57 6.48 -4.53 -8.27
C VAL A 57 6.52 -5.43 -7.05
N GLY A 58 6.97 -6.66 -7.19
CA GLY A 58 7.11 -7.60 -6.08
C GLY A 58 8.16 -7.12 -5.07
N LEU A 59 7.88 -7.32 -3.79
CA LEU A 59 8.79 -7.06 -2.67
C LEU A 59 9.27 -8.37 -2.03
N GLY A 60 9.08 -9.49 -2.72
CA GLY A 60 9.36 -10.83 -2.23
C GLY A 60 8.24 -11.42 -1.37
N GLY A 61 8.14 -12.74 -1.37
CA GLY A 61 7.01 -13.45 -0.76
C GLY A 61 5.70 -13.08 -1.43
N ARG A 62 4.70 -12.72 -0.63
CA ARG A 62 3.40 -12.24 -1.14
C ARG A 62 3.17 -10.75 -0.88
N ALA A 63 4.25 -9.97 -0.79
CA ALA A 63 4.17 -8.52 -0.66
C ALA A 63 4.55 -7.83 -1.97
N TYR A 64 3.94 -6.65 -2.24
CA TYR A 64 4.26 -5.86 -3.42
C TYR A 64 4.20 -4.35 -3.15
N LEU A 65 4.82 -3.58 -4.03
CA LEU A 65 4.68 -2.14 -4.14
C LEU A 65 3.56 -1.87 -5.16
N GLU A 66 2.55 -1.14 -4.76
CA GLU A 66 1.50 -0.62 -5.63
C GLU A 66 1.86 0.81 -6.01
N ILE A 67 2.24 1.06 -7.25
CA ILE A 67 2.39 2.41 -7.79
C ILE A 67 1.05 2.80 -8.40
N ILE A 68 0.33 3.73 -7.76
CA ILE A 68 -1.04 4.10 -8.14
C ILE A 68 -1.13 5.58 -8.51
N GLY A 69 -1.83 5.87 -9.58
CA GLY A 69 -2.05 7.23 -10.06
C GLY A 69 -3.35 7.40 -10.85
N PRO A 70 -3.62 8.61 -11.36
CA PRO A 70 -4.76 8.87 -12.21
C PRO A 70 -4.76 7.96 -13.43
N ASP A 71 -5.93 7.52 -13.84
CA ASP A 71 -6.16 6.78 -15.09
C ASP A 71 -6.80 7.70 -16.14
N PRO A 72 -6.03 8.16 -17.14
CA PRO A 72 -6.55 9.06 -18.16
C PRO A 72 -7.55 8.39 -19.13
N GLU A 73 -7.68 7.07 -19.07
CA GLU A 73 -8.65 6.32 -19.89
C GLU A 73 -10.03 6.20 -19.21
N GLN A 74 -10.16 6.62 -17.95
CA GLN A 74 -11.42 6.67 -17.23
C GLN A 74 -11.98 8.10 -17.21
N GLU A 75 -13.32 8.19 -17.13
CA GLU A 75 -13.98 9.46 -16.82
C GLU A 75 -13.59 9.94 -15.41
N GLU A 76 -13.65 11.26 -15.19
CA GLU A 76 -13.44 11.84 -13.86
C GLU A 76 -14.45 11.23 -12.87
N PRO A 77 -13.96 10.72 -11.71
CA PRO A 77 -14.79 9.88 -10.83
C PRO A 77 -15.91 10.62 -10.09
N GLY A 78 -16.05 11.94 -10.25
CA GLY A 78 -17.05 12.77 -9.54
C GLY A 78 -16.85 12.83 -8.01
N ARG A 79 -15.75 12.32 -7.52
CA ARG A 79 -15.28 12.30 -6.12
C ARG A 79 -13.75 12.35 -6.09
N PRO A 80 -13.11 12.76 -4.98
CA PRO A 80 -11.67 12.69 -4.85
C PRO A 80 -11.14 11.27 -5.10
N ARG A 81 -10.02 11.15 -5.80
CA ARG A 81 -9.29 9.88 -5.93
C ARG A 81 -8.75 9.44 -4.56
N PRO A 82 -8.65 8.12 -4.32
CA PRO A 82 -8.14 7.58 -3.07
C PRO A 82 -6.71 8.06 -2.79
N PHE A 83 -6.29 7.94 -1.53
CA PHE A 83 -4.93 8.28 -1.07
C PHE A 83 -4.53 9.74 -1.26
N GLY A 84 -5.49 10.64 -1.48
CA GLY A 84 -5.22 12.06 -1.68
C GLY A 84 -4.46 12.38 -2.99
N ILE A 85 -4.52 11.49 -3.99
CA ILE A 85 -3.77 11.61 -5.26
C ILE A 85 -3.94 12.98 -5.91
N ASP A 86 -5.16 13.55 -5.90
CA ASP A 86 -5.47 14.83 -6.55
C ASP A 86 -4.74 16.04 -5.93
N GLY A 87 -4.27 15.91 -4.71
CA GLY A 87 -3.56 16.98 -3.95
C GLY A 87 -2.11 16.68 -3.65
N LEU A 88 -1.53 15.61 -4.19
CA LEU A 88 -0.16 15.23 -3.89
C LEU A 88 0.84 16.25 -4.47
N PRO A 89 1.78 16.75 -3.66
CA PRO A 89 2.85 17.64 -4.15
C PRO A 89 3.87 16.91 -5.03
N GLY A 90 3.86 15.59 -5.04
CA GLY A 90 4.74 14.70 -5.79
C GLY A 90 4.54 13.25 -5.38
N PRO A 91 5.28 12.31 -5.97
CA PRO A 91 5.23 10.90 -5.61
C PRO A 91 5.52 10.66 -4.13
N GLY A 92 4.84 9.67 -3.51
CA GLY A 92 5.12 9.31 -2.14
C GLY A 92 4.49 8.01 -1.66
N ALA A 93 5.14 7.34 -0.72
CA ALA A 93 4.60 6.16 -0.05
C ALA A 93 3.64 6.63 1.06
N VAL A 94 2.36 6.62 0.75
CA VAL A 94 1.31 7.27 1.54
C VAL A 94 0.74 6.39 2.63
N THR A 95 0.64 5.08 2.39
CA THR A 95 0.08 4.12 3.34
C THR A 95 0.51 2.69 2.97
N TRP A 96 0.00 1.71 3.71
CA TRP A 96 0.27 0.29 3.52
C TRP A 96 -0.94 -0.55 3.89
N ALA A 97 -0.99 -1.76 3.37
CA ALA A 97 -2.05 -2.72 3.60
C ALA A 97 -1.54 -3.94 4.36
N VAL A 98 -2.35 -4.44 5.27
CA VAL A 98 -2.11 -5.69 5.99
C VAL A 98 -3.17 -6.69 5.60
N ARG A 99 -2.74 -7.85 5.10
CA ARG A 99 -3.62 -9.00 4.88
C ARG A 99 -3.91 -9.67 6.21
N ALA A 100 -5.18 -9.73 6.56
CA ALA A 100 -5.65 -10.40 7.77
C ALA A 100 -6.35 -11.71 7.38
N ALA A 101 -5.94 -12.83 8.00
CA ALA A 101 -6.57 -14.14 7.75
C ALA A 101 -8.06 -14.17 8.18
N ASP A 102 -8.44 -13.34 9.14
CA ASP A 102 -9.83 -13.10 9.57
C ASP A 102 -10.06 -11.58 9.63
N LEU A 103 -10.42 -10.98 8.49
CA LEU A 103 -10.64 -9.54 8.36
C LEU A 103 -11.74 -9.03 9.30
N ASP A 104 -12.89 -9.70 9.33
CA ASP A 104 -14.01 -9.27 10.16
C ASP A 104 -13.68 -9.40 11.66
N GLY A 105 -12.95 -10.44 12.04
CA GLY A 105 -12.45 -10.61 13.40
C GLY A 105 -11.42 -9.54 13.79
N ALA A 106 -10.52 -9.18 12.88
CA ALA A 106 -9.55 -8.10 13.10
C ALA A 106 -10.25 -6.75 13.31
N VAL A 107 -11.27 -6.43 12.51
CA VAL A 107 -12.10 -5.22 12.68
C VAL A 107 -12.81 -5.22 14.04
N ARG A 108 -13.44 -6.35 14.42
CA ARG A 108 -14.11 -6.44 15.74
C ARG A 108 -13.14 -6.26 16.90
N ARG A 109 -11.95 -6.89 16.84
CA ARG A 109 -10.92 -6.75 17.88
C ARG A 109 -10.41 -5.32 17.99
N ALA A 110 -10.13 -4.66 16.87
CA ALA A 110 -9.69 -3.27 16.85
C ALA A 110 -10.74 -2.34 17.49
N ARG A 111 -12.03 -2.51 17.16
CA ARG A 111 -13.13 -1.74 17.75
C ARG A 111 -13.25 -1.97 19.26
N ALA A 112 -13.12 -3.20 19.71
CA ALA A 112 -13.12 -3.54 21.14
C ALA A 112 -11.92 -2.91 21.88
N ALA A 113 -10.81 -2.68 21.19
CA ALA A 113 -9.61 -1.99 21.70
C ALA A 113 -9.66 -0.46 21.52
N GLY A 114 -10.78 0.10 21.05
CA GLY A 114 -11.00 1.55 20.96
C GLY A 114 -10.60 2.19 19.63
N TYR A 115 -10.30 1.39 18.60
CA TYR A 115 -10.00 1.91 17.25
C TYR A 115 -10.96 1.33 16.20
N ASP A 116 -11.63 2.20 15.45
CA ASP A 116 -12.48 1.77 14.34
C ASP A 116 -11.71 1.85 13.00
N PRO A 117 -11.31 0.71 12.40
CA PRO A 117 -10.67 0.68 11.09
C PRO A 117 -11.66 0.90 9.93
N GLY A 118 -12.93 1.15 10.19
CA GLY A 118 -13.99 1.24 9.19
C GLY A 118 -14.58 -0.13 8.82
N GLU A 119 -15.63 -0.08 7.99
CA GLU A 119 -16.25 -1.30 7.45
C GLU A 119 -15.43 -1.90 6.32
N ALA A 120 -15.33 -3.21 6.29
CA ALA A 120 -14.76 -3.93 5.16
C ALA A 120 -15.73 -3.89 3.96
N ARG A 121 -15.32 -3.23 2.89
CA ARG A 121 -16.11 -3.03 1.67
C ARG A 121 -15.56 -3.83 0.51
N PRO A 122 -16.41 -4.32 -0.40
CA PRO A 122 -15.96 -4.98 -1.61
C PRO A 122 -15.30 -3.99 -2.58
N MET A 123 -14.22 -4.43 -3.17
CA MET A 123 -13.50 -3.75 -4.24
C MET A 123 -13.24 -4.73 -5.38
N ARG A 124 -12.96 -4.19 -6.56
CA ARG A 124 -12.63 -5.00 -7.74
C ARG A 124 -11.69 -4.26 -8.69
N ARG A 125 -10.93 -5.03 -9.44
CA ARG A 125 -10.02 -4.54 -10.46
C ARG A 125 -9.97 -5.50 -11.65
N GLN A 126 -10.01 -4.96 -12.85
CA GLN A 126 -9.80 -5.73 -14.07
C GLN A 126 -8.31 -5.85 -14.38
N VAL A 127 -7.78 -7.06 -14.36
CA VAL A 127 -6.42 -7.32 -14.85
C VAL A 127 -6.42 -7.23 -16.38
N PRO A 128 -5.48 -6.50 -17.00
CA PRO A 128 -5.39 -6.42 -18.46
C PRO A 128 -5.25 -7.82 -19.09
N GLY A 129 -6.23 -8.21 -19.94
CA GLY A 129 -6.26 -9.53 -20.56
C GLY A 129 -6.43 -10.72 -19.59
N GLY A 130 -6.72 -10.47 -18.34
CA GLY A 130 -6.82 -11.45 -17.27
C GLY A 130 -8.18 -11.44 -16.53
N PRO A 131 -8.25 -12.08 -15.36
CA PRO A 131 -9.47 -12.17 -14.57
C PRO A 131 -9.86 -10.84 -13.94
N LEU A 132 -11.14 -10.74 -13.56
CA LEU A 132 -11.60 -9.75 -12.59
C LEU A 132 -11.16 -10.22 -11.20
N LEU A 133 -10.38 -9.40 -10.50
CA LEU A 133 -10.04 -9.64 -9.10
C LEU A 133 -11.05 -8.93 -8.20
N GLU A 134 -11.45 -9.61 -7.14
CA GLU A 134 -12.36 -9.08 -6.12
C GLU A 134 -11.76 -9.31 -4.74
N TRP A 135 -11.87 -8.31 -3.87
CA TRP A 135 -11.38 -8.36 -2.51
C TRP A 135 -12.23 -7.50 -1.60
N ARG A 136 -11.98 -7.60 -0.30
CA ARG A 136 -12.57 -6.70 0.70
C ARG A 136 -11.46 -5.93 1.39
N LEU A 137 -11.70 -4.66 1.68
CA LEU A 137 -10.77 -3.86 2.46
C LEU A 137 -11.51 -2.87 3.37
N THR A 138 -10.88 -2.51 4.48
CA THR A 138 -11.33 -1.39 5.29
C THR A 138 -10.99 -0.08 4.59
N ASP A 139 -11.75 0.99 4.89
CA ASP A 139 -11.61 2.27 4.19
C ASP A 139 -10.16 2.80 4.25
N PRO A 140 -9.43 2.91 3.13
CA PRO A 140 -8.06 3.38 3.11
C PRO A 140 -7.93 4.90 3.32
N ASP A 141 -9.03 5.65 3.11
CA ASP A 141 -9.07 7.12 3.21
C ASP A 141 -9.74 7.62 4.50
N ALA A 142 -10.28 6.72 5.34
CA ALA A 142 -10.77 7.12 6.65
C ALA A 142 -9.65 7.87 7.37
N ALA A 143 -9.88 9.11 7.83
CA ALA A 143 -8.93 10.07 8.44
C ALA A 143 -7.85 9.42 9.32
N ARG A 144 -7.00 8.59 8.72
CA ARG A 144 -5.96 7.80 9.35
C ARG A 144 -4.64 8.50 9.20
N PRO A 145 -3.84 8.46 10.23
CA PRO A 145 -2.42 8.70 10.04
C PRO A 145 -1.89 7.71 8.99
N GLY A 146 -1.19 8.15 7.96
CA GLY A 146 -0.65 7.27 6.90
C GLY A 146 0.24 6.12 7.41
N ALA A 147 0.69 6.19 8.68
CA ALA A 147 1.37 5.12 9.38
C ALA A 147 0.46 3.95 9.79
N VAL A 148 -0.87 4.15 9.88
CA VAL A 148 -1.82 3.10 10.25
C VAL A 148 -2.33 2.42 8.98
N PRO A 149 -2.20 1.08 8.85
CA PRO A 149 -2.61 0.40 7.64
C PRO A 149 -4.12 0.27 7.52
N PHE A 150 -4.59 0.07 6.31
CA PHE A 150 -5.87 -0.56 6.09
C PHE A 150 -5.72 -2.09 6.04
N LEU A 151 -6.83 -2.79 6.31
CA LEU A 151 -6.85 -4.25 6.27
C LEU A 151 -7.45 -4.71 4.95
N ILE A 152 -6.92 -5.81 4.42
CA ILE A 152 -7.36 -6.41 3.14
C ILE A 152 -7.53 -7.91 3.27
N ASP A 153 -8.50 -8.45 2.54
CA ASP A 153 -8.78 -9.88 2.37
C ASP A 153 -9.12 -10.14 0.90
N TRP A 154 -8.32 -10.97 0.25
CA TRP A 154 -8.47 -11.33 -1.17
C TRP A 154 -9.53 -12.40 -1.41
N GLY A 155 -10.07 -13.04 -0.34
CA GLY A 155 -11.01 -14.14 -0.47
C GLY A 155 -10.47 -15.24 -1.38
N ASP A 156 -11.26 -15.60 -2.39
CA ASP A 156 -10.92 -16.63 -3.38
C ASP A 156 -10.15 -16.07 -4.60
N SER A 157 -9.94 -14.74 -4.68
CA SER A 157 -9.18 -14.15 -5.78
C SER A 157 -7.71 -14.49 -5.69
N PRO A 158 -7.05 -14.79 -6.83
CA PRO A 158 -5.60 -14.97 -6.86
C PRO A 158 -4.90 -13.69 -6.41
N HIS A 159 -3.90 -13.86 -5.54
CA HIS A 159 -3.16 -12.70 -5.03
C HIS A 159 -2.25 -12.12 -6.13
N PRO A 160 -2.15 -10.79 -6.28
CA PRO A 160 -1.34 -10.17 -7.33
C PRO A 160 0.12 -10.63 -7.36
N ALA A 161 0.74 -10.88 -6.21
CA ALA A 161 2.11 -11.37 -6.14
C ALA A 161 2.30 -12.78 -6.70
N ASP A 162 1.24 -13.57 -6.86
CA ASP A 162 1.31 -14.91 -7.43
C ASP A 162 1.39 -14.88 -8.99
N SER A 163 1.29 -13.69 -9.61
CA SER A 163 1.34 -13.50 -11.07
C SER A 163 2.76 -13.43 -11.65
N GLY A 164 3.80 -13.59 -10.84
CA GLY A 164 5.19 -13.48 -11.30
C GLY A 164 5.62 -12.04 -11.54
N LEU A 165 5.32 -11.15 -10.62
CA LEU A 165 5.73 -9.75 -10.69
C LEU A 165 7.26 -9.59 -10.82
N PRO A 166 7.74 -8.57 -11.56
CA PRO A 166 9.14 -8.17 -11.48
C PRO A 166 9.43 -7.73 -10.03
N GLU A 167 10.59 -8.10 -9.49
CA GLU A 167 10.88 -7.94 -8.07
C GLU A 167 12.05 -6.98 -7.80
N VAL A 168 11.95 -6.27 -6.68
CA VAL A 168 13.04 -5.58 -6.00
C VAL A 168 13.15 -6.10 -4.56
N ARG A 169 14.32 -6.03 -3.95
CA ARG A 169 14.51 -6.49 -2.58
C ARG A 169 14.24 -5.37 -1.58
N PRO A 170 13.26 -5.46 -0.70
CA PRO A 170 13.09 -4.49 0.38
C PRO A 170 14.23 -4.66 1.41
N LEU A 171 14.78 -3.53 1.86
CA LEU A 171 15.83 -3.49 2.88
C LEU A 171 15.30 -3.02 4.24
N ALA A 172 14.39 -2.04 4.22
CA ALA A 172 13.82 -1.45 5.41
C ALA A 172 12.44 -0.90 5.12
N VAL A 173 11.54 -0.97 6.10
CA VAL A 173 10.24 -0.28 6.11
C VAL A 173 10.14 0.48 7.43
N THR A 174 9.78 1.75 7.36
CA THR A 174 9.64 2.64 8.53
C THR A 174 8.35 3.43 8.42
N LEU A 175 7.61 3.51 9.52
CA LEU A 175 6.37 4.28 9.60
C LEU A 175 6.66 5.67 10.16
N HIS A 176 6.03 6.70 9.59
CA HIS A 176 6.22 8.08 9.99
C HIS A 176 4.88 8.77 10.24
N HIS A 177 4.85 9.62 11.27
CA HIS A 177 3.73 10.51 11.55
C HIS A 177 4.22 11.79 12.24
N PRO A 178 3.63 12.98 11.95
CA PRO A 178 4.00 14.23 12.65
C PRO A 178 3.82 14.13 14.18
N ASP A 179 2.82 13.39 14.61
CA ASP A 179 2.58 13.00 16.00
C ASP A 179 2.55 11.46 16.11
N PRO A 180 3.67 10.81 16.42
CA PRO A 180 3.72 9.34 16.52
C PRO A 180 2.69 8.75 17.47
N ALA A 181 2.37 9.43 18.57
CA ALA A 181 1.40 8.94 19.56
C ALA A 181 -0.01 8.78 18.96
N ALA A 182 -0.37 9.63 17.99
CA ALA A 182 -1.66 9.52 17.30
C ALA A 182 -1.81 8.23 16.48
N ALA A 183 -0.71 7.61 16.05
CA ALA A 183 -0.72 6.36 15.31
C ALA A 183 -0.50 5.11 16.19
N GLU A 184 0.18 5.26 17.34
CA GLU A 184 0.51 4.12 18.22
C GLU A 184 -0.72 3.45 18.81
N GLY A 185 -1.74 4.21 19.23
CA GLY A 185 -3.00 3.68 19.76
C GLY A 185 -3.73 2.80 18.73
N PRO A 186 -4.03 3.32 17.53
CA PRO A 186 -4.58 2.53 16.42
C PRO A 186 -3.77 1.29 16.05
N LEU A 187 -2.44 1.40 15.95
CA LEU A 187 -1.57 0.25 15.67
C LEU A 187 -1.66 -0.81 16.74
N ALA A 188 -1.62 -0.41 18.01
CA ALA A 188 -1.77 -1.34 19.15
C ALA A 188 -3.15 -2.03 19.14
N ALA A 189 -4.22 -1.29 18.83
CA ALA A 189 -5.57 -1.85 18.71
C ALA A 189 -5.70 -2.86 17.56
N LEU A 190 -4.93 -2.68 16.48
CA LEU A 190 -4.79 -3.65 15.39
C LEU A 190 -3.86 -4.83 15.75
N GLY A 191 -3.20 -4.79 16.92
CA GLY A 191 -2.23 -5.80 17.34
C GLY A 191 -0.89 -5.69 16.62
N LEU A 192 -0.56 -4.52 16.03
CA LEU A 192 0.65 -4.29 15.24
C LEU A 192 1.72 -3.60 16.09
N PRO A 193 2.74 -4.33 16.62
CA PRO A 193 3.77 -3.76 17.48
C PRO A 193 4.86 -3.05 16.65
N VAL A 194 4.45 -2.10 15.80
CA VAL A 194 5.36 -1.38 14.91
C VAL A 194 5.59 0.02 15.43
N ARG A 195 6.87 0.40 15.49
CA ARG A 195 7.27 1.73 15.94
C ARG A 195 6.99 2.78 14.85
N VAL A 196 6.47 3.93 15.28
CA VAL A 196 6.29 5.12 14.44
C VAL A 196 7.37 6.14 14.76
N HIS A 197 7.94 6.75 13.73
CA HIS A 197 8.96 7.79 13.85
C HIS A 197 8.37 9.18 13.54
N PRO A 198 8.90 10.26 14.14
CA PRO A 198 8.51 11.60 13.73
C PRO A 198 8.83 11.86 12.26
N GLY A 199 7.91 12.51 11.54
CA GLY A 199 8.09 12.84 10.12
C GLY A 199 6.75 13.04 9.40
N PRO A 200 6.76 13.36 8.10
CA PRO A 200 5.56 13.43 7.29
C PRO A 200 4.79 12.09 7.36
N ALA A 201 3.45 12.17 7.44
CA ALA A 201 2.63 10.97 7.56
C ALA A 201 2.79 10.04 6.36
N GLY A 202 3.07 8.76 6.62
CA GLY A 202 3.25 7.75 5.57
C GLY A 202 4.28 6.69 5.92
N VAL A 203 4.79 6.05 4.87
CA VAL A 203 5.72 4.92 4.94
C VAL A 203 7.01 5.29 4.20
N SER A 204 8.16 4.96 4.76
CA SER A 204 9.41 4.89 3.99
C SER A 204 9.73 3.43 3.71
N VAL A 205 10.01 3.10 2.46
CA VAL A 205 10.56 1.80 2.08
C VAL A 205 11.84 2.01 1.28
N THR A 206 12.93 1.37 1.69
CA THR A 206 14.16 1.33 0.90
C THR A 206 14.19 0.01 0.15
N VAL A 207 14.23 0.09 -1.17
CA VAL A 207 14.35 -1.09 -2.03
C VAL A 207 15.75 -1.15 -2.65
N GLU A 208 16.21 -2.37 -2.91
CA GLU A 208 17.48 -2.64 -3.57
C GLU A 208 17.24 -3.38 -4.87
N ALA A 209 17.89 -2.91 -5.90
CA ALA A 209 18.03 -3.56 -7.20
C ALA A 209 19.53 -3.61 -7.56
N PRO A 210 19.96 -4.31 -8.62
CA PRO A 210 21.37 -4.42 -8.95
C PRO A 210 22.09 -3.08 -9.02
N GLY A 211 23.01 -2.83 -8.06
CA GLY A 211 23.84 -1.63 -8.01
C GLY A 211 23.19 -0.36 -7.46
N VAL A 212 21.93 -0.40 -6.99
CA VAL A 212 21.22 0.79 -6.50
C VAL A 212 20.37 0.49 -5.25
N ARG A 213 20.29 1.49 -4.37
CA ARG A 213 19.30 1.54 -3.28
C ARG A 213 18.42 2.75 -3.49
N LEU A 214 17.12 2.51 -3.63
CA LEU A 214 16.12 3.54 -3.87
C LEU A 214 15.24 3.70 -2.62
N PRO A 215 15.33 4.85 -1.93
CA PRO A 215 14.38 5.18 -0.87
C PRO A 215 13.10 5.75 -1.50
N LEU A 216 11.97 5.12 -1.22
CA LEU A 216 10.63 5.65 -1.48
C LEU A 216 10.11 6.20 -0.16
N ARG A 217 9.76 7.49 -0.12
CA ARG A 217 9.46 8.23 1.11
C ARG A 217 8.01 8.72 1.12
N PRO A 218 7.47 9.13 2.29
CA PRO A 218 6.20 9.85 2.34
C PRO A 218 6.23 11.12 1.49
N PRO A 219 5.06 11.59 0.99
CA PRO A 219 4.99 12.85 0.27
C PRO A 219 5.51 14.02 1.11
N GLY A 220 6.28 14.92 0.50
CA GLY A 220 6.85 16.09 1.20
C GLY A 220 8.02 15.79 2.15
N ALA A 221 8.46 14.55 2.25
CA ALA A 221 9.74 14.27 2.90
C ALA A 221 10.87 14.80 2.00
N GLY A 222 11.68 15.69 2.53
CA GLY A 222 12.89 16.16 1.84
C GLY A 222 13.88 15.04 1.53
N ASP A 223 14.80 15.31 0.63
CA ASP A 223 15.90 14.40 0.25
C ASP A 223 16.86 14.13 1.42
#